data_591a066335bfdc3ed8975a3bb18468e9
#
_entry.id   591a066335bfdc3ed8975a3bb18468e9
#
_cell.length_a   1.000
_cell.length_b   1.000
_cell.length_c   1.000
_cell.angle_alpha   90.00
_cell.angle_beta   90.00
_cell.angle_gamma   90.00
#
_symmetry.space_group_name_H-M   'P 1'
#
loop_
_entity.id
_entity.type
_entity.pdbx_description
1 polymer ?
#
loop_
_entity_poly.entity_id
_entity_poly.type
_entity_poly.pdbx_seq_one_letter_code
_entity_poly.pdbx_strand_id
1 'polypeptide(L)'
;MRACARILYGNSASDQTIRASQQPQTIDLSGSDGEAGESASSGEHASGCQQPKKRAVNVCGAEGGHGGNGGKGGDGGNGGNVMIYFDSPSQLKNVVLRNGGGRAAPGGNGGQAGNGCNCTQSRWIINYCTWALMAQPINVTPPPQTNRNRQQTNVTPPPWTEVQRKLFRCSGDAFYDERQNRPQPPKSDANYRYGWKYIGLSRRNTYTCEDGQSGRRGRKGADGQPGNYGQVWLVQGTTIPKEQISYSDRISLLVDKNIPLLKNNWLQKAGLQSLLGTGYDVRDTFNLLQTVQGSFKVAWQAAKRPQELGNPEMRASITASGELQFDIPGTLEYKLTNKQNQTVVAITGGIHPERLERFKFKGFDRFRDARNFALVDEGKLLGELKALKITISLYQNDSKKSEISYPLTPKPPYPEGLSVWGNLYKVNLGDRFDSWLQPGEPVEYLIEIAQTTRSGTTYTSGMKINLVVDKVTPSPNVQYY
;
A
#
# COMPACT_ATOMS: atom_id res chain seq x y z
N MET A 1 13.67 25.97 20.21
CA MET A 1 12.81 26.27 19.05
C MET A 1 12.88 25.11 18.08
N ARG A 2 11.75 24.45 17.79
CA ARG A 2 11.69 23.40 16.75
C ARG A 2 11.70 24.13 15.40
N ALA A 3 12.81 24.08 14.68
CA ALA A 3 12.84 24.48 13.27
C ALA A 3 11.97 23.47 12.50
N CYS A 4 10.86 23.91 11.92
CA CYS A 4 10.14 23.16 10.92
C CYS A 4 11.08 22.98 9.72
N ALA A 5 11.57 21.78 9.51
CA ALA A 5 12.31 21.44 8.30
C ALA A 5 11.37 21.68 7.11
N ARG A 6 11.60 22.72 6.35
CA ARG A 6 10.93 22.97 5.08
C ARG A 6 11.47 21.95 4.09
N ILE A 7 10.67 20.93 3.78
CA ILE A 7 11.01 19.97 2.74
C ILE A 7 10.81 20.70 1.42
N LEU A 8 11.90 21.05 0.76
CA LEU A 8 11.91 21.75 -0.52
C LEU A 8 11.84 20.71 -1.63
N TYR A 9 10.65 20.47 -2.16
CA TYR A 9 10.46 19.67 -3.36
C TYR A 9 10.68 20.53 -4.61
N GLY A 10 11.34 19.98 -5.63
CA GLY A 10 11.32 20.56 -6.96
C GLY A 10 9.88 20.60 -7.50
N ASN A 11 9.53 21.69 -8.16
CA ASN A 11 8.21 21.81 -8.78
C ASN A 11 8.08 20.86 -9.97
N SER A 12 6.99 20.06 -10.00
CA SER A 12 6.63 19.28 -11.18
C SER A 12 6.12 20.22 -12.28
N ALA A 13 6.46 19.91 -13.53
CA ALA A 13 5.92 20.66 -14.66
C ALA A 13 4.44 20.32 -14.90
N SER A 14 3.69 21.27 -15.45
CA SER A 14 2.28 21.08 -15.80
C SER A 14 2.11 20.26 -17.07
N ASP A 15 1.03 19.51 -17.14
CA ASP A 15 0.64 18.77 -18.34
C ASP A 15 0.21 19.72 -19.47
N GLN A 16 0.49 19.34 -20.71
CA GLN A 16 0.13 20.13 -21.88
C GLN A 16 -0.51 19.28 -22.99
N THR A 17 -1.33 19.95 -23.78
CA THR A 17 -1.86 19.42 -25.04
C THR A 17 -1.40 20.33 -26.17
N ILE A 18 -0.75 19.76 -27.16
CA ILE A 18 -0.22 20.52 -28.30
C ILE A 18 -0.64 19.91 -29.63
N ARG A 19 -0.51 20.68 -30.71
CA ARG A 19 -0.65 20.22 -32.07
C ARG A 19 0.68 20.41 -32.81
N ALA A 20 1.24 19.31 -33.29
CA ALA A 20 2.42 19.35 -34.12
C ALA A 20 2.09 20.01 -35.48
N SER A 21 2.99 20.82 -35.98
CA SER A 21 2.82 21.56 -37.25
C SER A 21 4.02 21.39 -38.13
N GLN A 22 4.00 22.02 -39.31
CA GLN A 22 5.18 22.08 -40.19
C GLN A 22 6.25 23.08 -39.70
N GLN A 23 5.91 23.90 -38.68
CA GLN A 23 6.86 24.83 -38.08
C GLN A 23 7.58 24.19 -36.92
N PRO A 24 8.88 24.44 -36.72
CA PRO A 24 9.61 23.96 -35.54
C PRO A 24 9.00 24.47 -34.22
N GLN A 25 8.85 23.58 -33.29
CA GLN A 25 8.29 23.87 -31.95
C GLN A 25 9.19 23.28 -30.87
N THR A 26 9.53 24.05 -29.87
CA THR A 26 10.24 23.56 -28.68
C THR A 26 9.29 23.62 -27.48
N ILE A 27 9.10 22.48 -26.86
CA ILE A 27 8.22 22.29 -25.70
C ILE A 27 9.10 21.83 -24.56
N ASP A 28 9.18 22.63 -23.51
CA ASP A 28 9.94 22.29 -22.30
C ASP A 28 8.96 22.12 -21.12
N LEU A 29 8.83 20.86 -20.71
CA LEU A 29 8.03 20.40 -19.58
C LEU A 29 8.93 19.68 -18.56
N SER A 30 10.20 20.07 -18.48
CA SER A 30 11.13 19.49 -17.54
C SER A 30 10.75 19.85 -16.10
N GLY A 31 10.86 18.90 -15.18
CA GLY A 31 10.73 19.17 -13.76
C GLY A 31 11.91 20.02 -13.26
N SER A 32 11.69 20.88 -12.27
CA SER A 32 12.76 21.68 -11.66
C SER A 32 13.68 20.78 -10.79
N ASP A 33 14.97 21.16 -10.76
CA ASP A 33 15.91 20.50 -9.86
C ASP A 33 15.53 20.72 -8.39
N GLY A 34 15.87 19.79 -7.53
CA GLY A 34 15.73 19.92 -6.08
C GLY A 34 16.70 20.95 -5.53
N GLU A 35 16.41 21.50 -4.37
CA GLU A 35 17.32 22.42 -3.68
C GLU A 35 18.27 21.66 -2.75
N ALA A 36 19.54 22.11 -2.68
CA ALA A 36 20.54 21.49 -1.80
C ALA A 36 20.11 21.57 -0.32
N GLY A 37 20.37 20.51 0.41
CA GLY A 37 20.12 20.48 1.85
C GLY A 37 21.01 21.49 2.59
N GLU A 38 20.48 22.15 3.61
CA GLU A 38 21.24 23.11 4.43
C GLU A 38 22.35 22.39 5.18
N SER A 39 23.56 23.00 5.16
CA SER A 39 24.66 22.53 6.00
C SER A 39 24.42 22.90 7.45
N ALA A 40 24.70 21.98 8.35
CA ALA A 40 24.49 22.19 9.77
C ALA A 40 25.60 23.04 10.41
N SER A 41 25.26 23.71 11.51
CA SER A 41 26.23 24.44 12.34
C SER A 41 27.22 23.50 13.03
N SER A 42 28.45 23.96 13.18
CA SER A 42 29.46 23.28 14.01
C SER A 42 29.06 23.31 15.47
N GLY A 43 29.46 22.30 16.21
CA GLY A 43 29.38 22.28 17.66
C GLY A 43 30.27 23.36 18.28
N GLU A 44 29.80 23.98 19.36
CA GLU A 44 30.57 24.98 20.06
C GLU A 44 31.79 24.34 20.75
N HIS A 45 32.95 25.03 20.69
CA HIS A 45 34.12 24.66 21.49
C HIS A 45 33.81 24.90 22.96
N ALA A 46 34.29 24.03 23.82
CA ALA A 46 34.17 24.23 25.25
C ALA A 46 34.82 25.55 25.68
N SER A 47 34.12 26.31 26.50
CA SER A 47 34.58 27.57 27.03
C SER A 47 34.97 27.43 28.51
N GLY A 48 35.77 28.38 29.02
CA GLY A 48 36.19 28.36 30.43
C GLY A 48 37.24 27.29 30.75
N CYS A 49 38.08 26.94 29.79
CA CYS A 49 39.13 25.92 29.90
C CYS A 49 40.24 26.20 30.90
N GLN A 50 40.09 27.22 31.75
CA GLN A 50 41.07 27.49 32.78
C GLN A 50 40.98 26.51 33.93
N GLN A 51 41.98 25.64 34.05
CA GLN A 51 42.06 24.69 35.15
C GLN A 51 42.23 25.44 36.48
N PRO A 52 41.36 25.24 37.48
CA PRO A 52 41.53 25.91 38.79
C PRO A 52 42.81 25.45 39.45
N LYS A 53 43.64 26.44 39.92
CA LYS A 53 44.92 26.16 40.60
C LYS A 53 44.66 25.26 41.82
N LYS A 54 45.26 24.07 41.82
CA LYS A 54 45.41 23.12 42.95
C LYS A 54 44.19 23.04 43.90
N ARG A 55 42.99 22.72 43.42
CA ARG A 55 41.83 22.44 44.26
C ARG A 55 41.94 21.06 44.91
N ALA A 56 41.36 20.90 46.09
CA ALA A 56 41.28 19.60 46.79
C ALA A 56 40.13 18.71 46.30
N VAL A 57 39.92 18.63 44.98
CA VAL A 57 38.91 17.81 44.29
C VAL A 57 39.45 17.44 42.92
N ASN A 58 39.05 16.28 42.40
CA ASN A 58 39.23 15.95 41.00
C ASN A 58 38.38 16.89 40.13
N VAL A 59 38.87 17.21 38.96
CA VAL A 59 38.19 18.10 38.02
C VAL A 59 38.08 17.40 36.66
N CYS A 60 37.02 17.67 35.90
CA CYS A 60 36.88 17.25 34.52
C CYS A 60 36.88 18.49 33.63
N GLY A 61 37.51 18.40 32.47
CA GLY A 61 37.42 19.43 31.45
C GLY A 61 35.99 19.49 30.89
N ALA A 62 35.53 20.69 30.48
CA ALA A 62 34.25 20.85 29.84
C ALA A 62 34.21 20.12 28.47
N GLU A 63 33.15 19.49 28.17
CA GLU A 63 32.94 18.75 26.89
C GLU A 63 32.63 19.73 25.75
N GLY A 64 33.12 19.42 24.55
CA GLY A 64 32.78 20.13 23.33
C GLY A 64 31.34 19.80 22.82
N GLY A 65 30.73 20.79 22.20
CA GLY A 65 29.38 20.63 21.60
C GLY A 65 29.36 19.67 20.41
N HIS A 66 28.28 18.97 20.23
CA HIS A 66 28.06 18.14 19.03
C HIS A 66 27.75 19.03 17.82
N GLY A 67 28.30 18.67 16.65
CA GLY A 67 27.87 19.25 15.37
C GLY A 67 26.44 18.83 15.02
N GLY A 68 25.65 19.73 14.43
CA GLY A 68 24.30 19.46 13.93
C GLY A 68 24.34 18.53 12.73
N ASN A 69 23.26 17.77 12.50
CA ASN A 69 23.10 16.99 11.28
C ASN A 69 22.70 17.89 10.11
N GLY A 70 23.26 17.65 8.92
CA GLY A 70 22.89 18.34 7.69
C GLY A 70 21.45 18.08 7.30
N GLY A 71 20.80 19.03 6.65
CA GLY A 71 19.45 18.92 6.10
C GLY A 71 19.39 17.94 4.93
N LYS A 72 18.25 17.28 4.72
CA LYS A 72 18.00 16.45 3.53
C LYS A 72 18.05 17.33 2.26
N GLY A 73 18.64 16.84 1.18
CA GLY A 73 18.54 17.44 -0.15
C GLY A 73 17.11 17.32 -0.69
N GLY A 74 16.68 18.31 -1.47
CA GLY A 74 15.38 18.33 -2.13
C GLY A 74 15.27 17.28 -3.22
N ASP A 75 14.09 16.73 -3.39
CA ASP A 75 13.77 15.83 -4.49
C ASP A 75 13.54 16.68 -5.76
N GLY A 76 13.96 16.18 -6.95
CA GLY A 76 13.66 16.79 -8.23
C GLY A 76 12.16 16.70 -8.56
N GLY A 77 11.61 17.72 -9.22
CA GLY A 77 10.24 17.73 -9.72
C GLY A 77 10.04 16.74 -10.88
N ASN A 78 8.85 16.22 -11.03
CA ASN A 78 8.52 15.36 -12.19
C ASN A 78 8.37 16.21 -13.46
N GLY A 79 8.75 15.64 -14.62
CA GLY A 79 8.43 16.17 -15.92
C GLY A 79 6.92 16.12 -16.19
N GLY A 80 6.41 17.11 -16.96
CA GLY A 80 5.02 17.20 -17.34
C GLY A 80 4.64 16.19 -18.42
N ASN A 81 3.39 15.74 -18.37
CA ASN A 81 2.81 14.91 -19.40
C ASN A 81 2.42 15.74 -20.64
N VAL A 82 2.48 15.12 -21.82
CA VAL A 82 2.10 15.80 -23.05
C VAL A 82 1.26 14.93 -23.96
N MET A 83 0.18 15.51 -24.48
CA MET A 83 -0.61 14.95 -25.57
C MET A 83 -0.32 15.70 -26.84
N ILE A 84 0.14 15.01 -27.89
CA ILE A 84 0.53 15.61 -29.19
C ILE A 84 -0.42 15.10 -30.26
N TYR A 85 -1.20 16.04 -30.85
CA TYR A 85 -1.97 15.79 -32.05
C TYR A 85 -1.10 16.03 -33.29
N PHE A 86 -1.16 15.15 -34.28
CA PHE A 86 -0.42 15.28 -35.52
C PHE A 86 -1.21 14.69 -36.70
N ASP A 87 -1.07 15.28 -37.90
CA ASP A 87 -1.72 14.75 -39.11
C ASP A 87 -0.81 13.75 -39.85
N SER A 88 0.50 14.01 -39.85
CA SER A 88 1.50 13.11 -40.45
C SER A 88 2.73 12.96 -39.54
N PRO A 89 3.39 11.81 -39.53
CA PRO A 89 4.61 11.58 -38.74
C PRO A 89 5.73 12.58 -38.99
N SER A 90 5.79 13.20 -40.19
CA SER A 90 6.78 14.23 -40.54
C SER A 90 6.67 15.49 -39.68
N GLN A 91 5.45 15.81 -39.18
CA GLN A 91 5.23 16.96 -38.26
C GLN A 91 5.91 16.75 -36.90
N LEU A 92 6.00 15.51 -36.41
CA LEU A 92 6.66 15.19 -35.15
C LEU A 92 8.16 15.49 -35.21
N LYS A 93 8.81 15.43 -36.40
CA LYS A 93 10.22 15.81 -36.60
C LYS A 93 10.49 17.28 -36.31
N ASN A 94 9.46 18.10 -36.33
CA ASN A 94 9.55 19.54 -36.02
C ASN A 94 9.31 19.83 -34.53
N VAL A 95 9.05 18.81 -33.71
CA VAL A 95 8.81 18.97 -32.29
C VAL A 95 10.07 18.56 -31.52
N VAL A 96 10.65 19.50 -30.78
CA VAL A 96 11.68 19.25 -29.76
C VAL A 96 10.99 19.22 -28.41
N LEU A 97 10.91 18.04 -27.79
CA LEU A 97 10.23 17.85 -26.52
C LEU A 97 11.27 17.54 -25.43
N ARG A 98 11.12 18.23 -24.30
CA ARG A 98 11.83 17.95 -23.05
C ARG A 98 10.81 17.77 -21.96
N ASN A 99 10.75 16.61 -21.36
CA ASN A 99 9.89 16.30 -20.24
C ASN A 99 10.57 15.39 -19.20
N GLY A 100 11.90 15.56 -19.10
CA GLY A 100 12.71 14.90 -18.07
C GLY A 100 12.31 15.35 -16.67
N GLY A 101 12.52 14.51 -15.68
CA GLY A 101 12.41 14.93 -14.28
C GLY A 101 13.63 15.76 -13.86
N GLY A 102 13.45 16.66 -12.91
CA GLY A 102 14.51 17.42 -12.28
C GLY A 102 15.53 16.54 -11.55
N ARG A 103 16.72 17.04 -11.36
CA ARG A 103 17.78 16.33 -10.65
C ARG A 103 17.55 16.36 -9.15
N ALA A 104 17.97 15.29 -8.48
CA ALA A 104 18.05 15.26 -7.03
C ALA A 104 19.14 16.21 -6.53
N ALA A 105 18.90 16.88 -5.43
CA ALA A 105 19.91 17.70 -4.78
C ALA A 105 20.67 16.93 -3.69
N PRO A 106 21.95 17.26 -3.45
CA PRO A 106 22.74 16.65 -2.38
C PRO A 106 22.23 17.10 -1.00
N GLY A 107 22.31 16.21 -0.04
CA GLY A 107 22.10 16.55 1.37
C GLY A 107 23.19 17.48 1.91
N GLY A 108 22.84 18.35 2.86
CA GLY A 108 23.74 19.29 3.52
C GLY A 108 24.82 18.56 4.32
N ASN A 109 25.96 19.23 4.50
CA ASN A 109 27.04 18.68 5.30
C ASN A 109 26.69 18.75 6.80
N GLY A 110 27.10 17.73 7.56
CA GLY A 110 27.03 17.75 9.01
C GLY A 110 28.07 18.70 9.60
N GLY A 111 27.71 19.36 10.67
CA GLY A 111 28.58 20.28 11.40
C GLY A 111 29.81 19.59 12.03
N GLN A 112 30.88 20.32 12.17
CA GLN A 112 32.10 19.84 12.87
C GLN A 112 31.83 19.70 14.36
N ALA A 113 32.54 18.81 14.99
CA ALA A 113 32.53 18.69 16.46
C ALA A 113 33.25 19.87 17.12
N GLY A 114 32.75 20.37 18.23
CA GLY A 114 33.47 21.26 19.11
C GLY A 114 34.52 20.50 19.91
N ASN A 115 35.64 21.15 20.17
CA ASN A 115 36.71 20.59 21.02
C ASN A 115 36.35 20.71 22.50
N GLY A 116 36.64 19.71 23.28
CA GLY A 116 36.60 19.78 24.74
C GLY A 116 37.82 20.53 25.31
N CYS A 117 37.76 20.87 26.58
CA CYS A 117 38.88 21.52 27.27
C CYS A 117 39.97 20.52 27.67
N ASN A 118 41.22 20.81 27.33
CA ASN A 118 42.34 20.02 27.78
C ASN A 118 42.80 20.47 29.18
N CYS A 119 43.25 19.56 30.02
CA CYS A 119 43.86 19.82 31.28
C CYS A 119 45.28 20.34 31.09
N THR A 120 45.62 21.50 31.71
CA THR A 120 47.00 21.99 31.72
C THR A 120 47.91 21.20 32.64
N GLN A 121 47.33 20.56 33.66
CA GLN A 121 47.99 19.65 34.57
C GLN A 121 47.06 18.46 34.89
N SER A 122 47.39 17.29 34.38
CA SER A 122 46.59 16.08 34.54
C SER A 122 46.55 15.53 35.97
N ARG A 123 47.56 15.87 36.77
CA ARG A 123 47.68 15.39 38.15
C ARG A 123 48.34 16.39 39.05
N TRP A 124 47.87 16.57 40.28
CA TRP A 124 48.52 17.34 41.31
C TRP A 124 48.35 16.69 42.67
N ILE A 125 49.24 17.09 43.58
CA ILE A 125 49.27 16.58 44.94
C ILE A 125 49.06 17.75 45.92
N ILE A 126 48.21 17.51 46.92
CA ILE A 126 48.03 18.40 48.05
C ILE A 126 48.50 17.67 49.30
N ASN A 127 49.49 18.21 49.90
CA ASN A 127 50.01 17.73 51.16
C ASN A 127 49.33 18.45 52.33
N TYR A 128 49.07 17.70 53.37
CA TYR A 128 48.48 18.15 54.60
C TYR A 128 49.48 17.83 55.72
N CYS A 129 49.90 18.85 56.47
CA CYS A 129 50.90 18.77 57.55
C CYS A 129 50.15 18.93 58.88
N THR A 130 50.58 18.19 59.90
CA THR A 130 50.15 18.37 61.28
C THR A 130 51.11 19.28 62.00
N TRP A 131 50.52 20.26 62.61
CA TRP A 131 51.19 21.21 63.49
C TRP A 131 50.62 21.13 64.88
N ALA A 132 51.48 21.11 65.93
CA ALA A 132 51.05 21.20 67.32
C ALA A 132 51.19 22.62 67.80
N LEU A 133 50.17 23.18 68.37
CA LEU A 133 50.23 24.46 69.10
C LEU A 133 50.83 24.15 70.43
N MET A 134 52.02 24.80 70.65
CA MET A 134 52.78 24.68 71.89
C MET A 134 52.61 25.97 72.68
N ALA A 135 52.46 25.84 74.00
CA ALA A 135 52.39 26.93 74.92
C ALA A 135 53.56 26.82 75.90
N GLN A 136 54.19 27.97 76.22
CA GLN A 136 55.22 28.08 77.22
C GLN A 136 54.80 29.13 78.20
N PRO A 137 54.79 28.85 79.51
CA PRO A 137 54.57 29.88 80.51
C PRO A 137 55.58 30.99 80.49
N ILE A 138 55.16 32.24 80.65
CA ILE A 138 56.03 33.42 80.63
C ILE A 138 56.51 33.76 82.03
N ASN A 139 55.62 33.59 83.01
CA ASN A 139 55.96 33.98 84.42
C ASN A 139 56.19 32.67 85.21
N VAL A 140 57.47 32.37 85.41
CA VAL A 140 57.89 31.42 86.42
C VAL A 140 58.44 32.24 87.59
N THR A 141 57.64 32.32 88.66
CA THR A 141 58.11 32.89 89.89
C THR A 141 59.27 32.01 90.38
N PRO A 142 60.48 32.57 90.52
CA PRO A 142 61.58 31.80 91.13
C PRO A 142 61.24 31.43 92.55
N PRO A 143 61.62 30.25 93.04
CA PRO A 143 61.44 29.88 94.43
C PRO A 143 62.13 30.89 95.36
N PRO A 144 61.56 31.15 96.56
CA PRO A 144 62.17 32.15 97.49
C PRO A 144 63.61 31.77 97.83
N GLN A 145 64.52 32.71 97.62
CA GLN A 145 65.94 32.53 97.85
C GLN A 145 66.21 32.62 99.38
N THR A 146 66.60 31.50 99.91
CA THR A 146 67.26 31.47 101.21
C THR A 146 68.72 31.82 101.03
N ASN A 147 69.21 32.89 101.73
CA ASN A 147 70.57 33.40 101.69
C ASN A 147 71.69 32.34 101.85
N ARG A 148 72.44 32.08 100.82
CA ARG A 148 73.92 32.02 100.77
C ARG A 148 74.45 31.49 99.44
N ASN A 149 75.37 32.20 98.88
CA ASN A 149 76.19 31.95 97.70
C ASN A 149 75.57 32.30 96.33
N ARG A 150 76.07 33.41 95.78
CA ARG A 150 75.90 33.76 94.39
C ARG A 150 76.44 32.62 93.46
N GLN A 151 75.61 31.79 93.02
CA GLN A 151 75.82 31.08 91.74
C GLN A 151 74.65 31.47 90.84
N GLN A 152 75.00 32.02 89.67
CA GLN A 152 73.98 32.23 88.62
C GLN A 152 73.38 30.92 88.31
N THR A 153 72.18 30.69 88.79
CA THR A 153 71.36 29.56 88.31
C THR A 153 70.75 29.97 86.98
N ASN A 154 71.27 29.36 85.93
CA ASN A 154 70.59 29.42 84.66
C ASN A 154 69.19 28.77 84.85
N VAL A 155 68.17 29.57 85.05
CA VAL A 155 66.75 29.06 85.07
C VAL A 155 66.42 28.64 83.67
N THR A 156 66.44 27.37 83.45
CA THR A 156 65.96 26.75 82.19
C THR A 156 64.50 27.11 82.04
N PRO A 157 64.08 27.77 80.99
CA PRO A 157 62.68 28.10 80.81
C PRO A 157 61.86 26.80 80.77
N PRO A 158 60.65 26.84 81.33
CA PRO A 158 59.80 25.62 81.39
C PRO A 158 59.56 25.11 79.96
N PRO A 159 59.44 23.75 79.82
CA PRO A 159 59.25 23.11 78.52
C PRO A 159 57.99 23.57 77.88
N TRP A 160 57.95 23.62 76.54
CA TRP A 160 56.76 23.86 75.76
C TRP A 160 55.84 22.67 75.89
N THR A 161 54.53 22.91 76.19
CA THR A 161 53.49 21.89 76.27
C THR A 161 52.56 21.98 75.06
N GLU A 162 52.16 20.87 74.58
CA GLU A 162 51.23 20.80 73.45
C GLU A 162 49.78 21.11 73.90
N VAL A 163 49.19 22.12 73.27
CA VAL A 163 47.82 22.54 73.58
C VAL A 163 46.77 22.01 72.57
N GLN A 164 47.17 21.99 71.31
CA GLN A 164 46.25 21.59 70.21
C GLN A 164 47.03 21.08 69.01
N ARG A 165 46.45 20.12 68.30
CA ARG A 165 46.89 19.71 66.94
C ARG A 165 45.97 20.21 65.87
N LYS A 166 46.48 20.72 64.79
CA LYS A 166 45.69 21.12 63.62
C LYS A 166 46.39 20.67 62.34
N LEU A 167 45.55 20.31 61.36
CA LEU A 167 45.95 19.94 60.00
C LEU A 167 45.89 21.19 59.12
N PHE A 168 46.99 21.54 58.49
CA PHE A 168 47.03 22.62 57.53
C PHE A 168 47.54 22.13 56.16
N ARG A 169 47.10 22.80 55.10
CA ARG A 169 47.59 22.53 53.74
C ARG A 169 49.05 23.11 53.71
N CYS A 170 49.98 22.23 53.31
CA CYS A 170 51.37 22.67 53.15
C CYS A 170 51.80 22.65 51.69
N SER A 171 52.73 23.56 51.29
CA SER A 171 53.28 23.65 49.95
C SER A 171 54.62 22.93 49.84
N GLY A 172 54.86 22.31 48.67
CA GLY A 172 56.16 21.73 48.29
C GLY A 172 56.25 20.22 48.33
N ASP A 173 57.02 19.66 47.37
CA ASP A 173 57.15 18.26 47.16
C ASP A 173 58.37 17.57 47.77
N ALA A 174 59.38 18.31 48.18
CA ALA A 174 60.60 17.65 48.54
C ALA A 174 61.33 18.20 49.80
N PHE A 175 61.28 19.46 50.09
CA PHE A 175 61.86 20.01 51.29
C PHE A 175 60.89 20.98 51.94
N TYR A 176 60.49 20.61 53.13
CA TYR A 176 59.64 21.44 53.95
C TYR A 176 60.44 22.71 54.42
N ASP A 177 59.99 23.88 53.94
CA ASP A 177 60.42 25.12 54.50
C ASP A 177 59.49 25.52 55.66
N GLU A 178 60.03 25.37 56.88
CA GLU A 178 59.28 25.62 58.10
C GLU A 178 58.77 27.04 58.16
N ARG A 179 59.49 28.01 57.58
CA ARG A 179 59.15 29.45 57.64
C ARG A 179 57.96 29.79 56.71
N GLN A 180 57.87 29.16 55.54
CA GLN A 180 56.81 29.48 54.54
C GLN A 180 55.44 28.86 54.83
N ASN A 181 55.46 27.74 55.54
CA ASN A 181 54.17 26.95 55.75
C ASN A 181 53.70 27.02 57.21
N ARG A 182 54.35 27.83 58.04
CA ARG A 182 54.00 27.97 59.47
C ARG A 182 52.74 28.74 59.68
N PRO A 183 51.69 28.12 60.32
CA PRO A 183 50.51 28.88 60.70
C PRO A 183 50.84 30.00 61.65
N GLN A 184 50.08 31.09 61.58
CA GLN A 184 50.27 32.13 62.58
C GLN A 184 49.73 31.61 63.93
N PRO A 185 50.59 31.68 65.02
CA PRO A 185 50.13 31.30 66.34
C PRO A 185 49.16 32.35 66.89
N PRO A 186 48.31 31.95 67.81
CA PRO A 186 47.54 32.92 68.59
C PRO A 186 48.43 33.97 69.23
N LYS A 187 47.90 35.14 69.40
CA LYS A 187 48.65 36.19 70.16
C LYS A 187 48.99 35.65 71.55
N SER A 188 50.27 35.86 71.94
CA SER A 188 50.68 35.54 73.32
C SER A 188 49.90 36.39 74.30
N ASP A 189 49.50 35.78 75.39
CA ASP A 189 48.79 36.46 76.50
C ASP A 189 49.80 36.75 77.64
N ALA A 190 49.30 37.28 78.76
CA ALA A 190 50.15 37.63 79.89
C ALA A 190 50.82 36.40 80.56
N ASN A 191 50.30 35.25 80.37
CA ASN A 191 50.78 34.04 81.04
C ASN A 191 51.53 33.07 80.12
N TYR A 192 51.22 33.09 78.82
CA TYR A 192 51.77 32.08 77.87
C TYR A 192 52.25 32.73 76.60
N ARG A 193 53.37 32.22 76.08
CA ARG A 193 53.85 32.40 74.72
C ARG A 193 53.43 31.22 73.88
N TYR A 194 52.86 31.46 72.73
CA TYR A 194 52.38 30.40 71.83
C TYR A 194 53.22 30.28 70.57
N GLY A 195 53.41 29.07 70.10
CA GLY A 195 54.10 28.79 68.86
C GLY A 195 53.67 27.51 68.21
N TRP A 196 53.62 27.45 66.91
CA TRP A 196 53.34 26.21 66.20
C TRP A 196 54.63 25.42 66.00
N LYS A 197 54.63 24.14 66.33
CA LYS A 197 55.67 23.17 66.05
C LYS A 197 55.24 22.25 64.95
N TYR A 198 56.03 22.07 63.90
CA TYR A 198 55.76 21.06 62.84
C TYR A 198 55.97 19.69 63.43
N ILE A 199 54.95 18.83 63.22
CA ILE A 199 54.99 17.45 63.65
C ILE A 199 55.34 16.50 62.49
N GLY A 200 54.86 16.77 61.30
CA GLY A 200 55.15 15.97 60.14
C GLY A 200 54.11 16.05 59.02
N LEU A 201 54.40 15.46 57.90
CA LEU A 201 53.47 15.25 56.83
C LEU A 201 52.42 14.15 57.23
N SER A 202 51.20 14.56 57.42
CA SER A 202 50.12 13.65 57.90
C SER A 202 49.33 12.99 56.81
N ARG A 203 49.12 13.71 55.71
CA ARG A 203 48.30 13.19 54.60
C ARG A 203 48.76 13.77 53.27
N ARG A 204 48.80 12.90 52.24
CA ARG A 204 49.11 13.24 50.86
C ARG A 204 47.95 12.81 50.00
N ASN A 205 47.22 13.77 49.45
CA ASN A 205 46.11 13.47 48.54
C ASN A 205 46.54 13.79 47.12
N THR A 206 46.29 12.86 46.24
CA THR A 206 46.47 13.03 44.79
C THR A 206 45.14 13.34 44.16
N TYR A 207 45.11 14.32 43.34
CA TYR A 207 43.93 14.72 42.54
C TYR A 207 44.30 14.68 41.07
N THR A 208 43.28 14.44 40.22
CA THR A 208 43.41 14.31 38.77
C THR A 208 42.53 15.31 38.05
N CYS A 209 42.94 15.67 36.85
CA CYS A 209 42.13 16.32 35.87
C CYS A 209 41.97 15.36 34.66
N GLU A 210 40.75 15.16 34.21
CA GLU A 210 40.45 14.45 32.99
C GLU A 210 40.10 15.46 31.91
N ASP A 211 40.63 15.28 30.68
CA ASP A 211 40.33 16.13 29.55
C ASP A 211 38.82 16.02 29.19
N GLY A 212 38.20 17.13 28.82
CA GLY A 212 36.88 17.16 28.27
C GLY A 212 36.88 16.51 26.88
N GLN A 213 35.88 15.65 26.63
CA GLN A 213 35.75 14.97 25.34
C GLN A 213 35.33 15.97 24.26
N SER A 214 35.85 15.79 23.04
CA SER A 214 35.33 16.52 21.89
C SER A 214 33.92 16.01 21.56
N GLY A 215 33.05 16.88 21.08
CA GLY A 215 31.75 16.54 20.59
C GLY A 215 31.77 15.48 19.45
N ARG A 216 30.64 15.07 19.00
CA ARG A 216 30.53 14.21 17.81
C ARG A 216 30.28 15.08 16.60
N ARG A 217 30.88 14.70 15.46
CA ARG A 217 30.57 15.32 14.16
C ARG A 217 29.14 14.98 13.75
N GLY A 218 28.39 15.96 13.24
CA GLY A 218 27.08 15.74 12.64
C GLY A 218 27.18 14.89 11.39
N ARG A 219 26.08 14.19 11.09
CA ARG A 219 25.99 13.37 9.87
C ARG A 219 25.61 14.24 8.67
N LYS A 220 26.07 13.87 7.48
CA LYS A 220 25.58 14.44 6.23
C LYS A 220 24.09 14.12 6.09
N GLY A 221 23.28 15.06 5.60
CA GLY A 221 21.89 14.83 5.20
C GLY A 221 21.79 13.82 4.06
N ALA A 222 20.67 13.14 3.95
CA ALA A 222 20.39 12.26 2.81
C ALA A 222 20.23 13.08 1.52
N ASP A 223 20.70 12.56 0.40
CA ASP A 223 20.45 13.16 -0.90
C ASP A 223 18.95 12.99 -1.29
N GLY A 224 18.42 13.90 -2.11
CA GLY A 224 17.08 13.81 -2.68
C GLY A 224 16.92 12.66 -3.68
N GLN A 225 15.74 12.52 -4.23
CA GLN A 225 15.43 11.58 -5.34
C GLN A 225 15.25 12.37 -6.64
N PRO A 226 15.69 11.87 -7.80
CA PRO A 226 15.42 12.50 -9.08
C PRO A 226 13.91 12.41 -9.41
N GLY A 227 13.39 13.39 -10.11
CA GLY A 227 12.04 13.38 -10.65
C GLY A 227 11.87 12.35 -11.77
N ASN A 228 10.64 11.96 -12.04
CA ASN A 228 10.30 11.05 -13.11
C ASN A 228 10.10 11.82 -14.43
N TYR A 229 10.33 11.14 -15.54
CA TYR A 229 9.92 11.62 -16.87
C TYR A 229 8.39 11.69 -16.97
N GLY A 230 7.87 12.72 -17.63
CA GLY A 230 6.47 12.79 -18.05
C GLY A 230 6.13 11.73 -19.10
N GLN A 231 4.84 11.44 -19.24
CA GLN A 231 4.33 10.53 -20.27
C GLN A 231 4.00 11.31 -21.55
N VAL A 232 4.09 10.62 -22.70
CA VAL A 232 3.77 11.17 -24.00
C VAL A 232 2.64 10.37 -24.63
N TRP A 233 1.59 11.06 -25.07
CA TRP A 233 0.48 10.52 -25.84
C TRP A 233 0.47 11.13 -27.24
N LEU A 234 0.40 10.27 -28.24
CA LEU A 234 0.35 10.65 -29.65
C LEU A 234 -1.03 10.33 -30.22
N VAL A 235 -1.67 11.33 -30.82
CA VAL A 235 -2.99 11.22 -31.47
C VAL A 235 -2.88 11.66 -32.92
N GLN A 236 -3.05 10.70 -33.84
CA GLN A 236 -3.13 11.05 -35.26
C GLN A 236 -4.52 11.66 -35.56
N GLY A 237 -4.53 12.90 -36.08
CA GLY A 237 -5.74 13.65 -36.35
C GLY A 237 -5.91 14.88 -35.44
N THR A 238 -7.11 15.43 -35.44
CA THR A 238 -7.40 16.70 -34.75
C THR A 238 -8.08 16.54 -33.40
N THR A 239 -8.74 15.40 -33.18
CA THR A 239 -9.53 15.11 -31.97
C THR A 239 -9.50 13.63 -31.68
N ILE A 240 -9.73 13.27 -30.43
CA ILE A 240 -10.01 11.89 -30.03
C ILE A 240 -11.48 11.61 -30.42
N PRO A 241 -11.76 10.59 -31.25
CA PRO A 241 -13.13 10.23 -31.59
C PRO A 241 -13.92 9.83 -30.33
N LYS A 242 -15.22 10.21 -30.31
CA LYS A 242 -16.09 9.80 -29.22
C LYS A 242 -16.35 8.30 -29.28
N GLU A 243 -16.05 7.59 -28.22
CA GLU A 243 -16.27 6.15 -28.12
C GLU A 243 -17.76 5.80 -28.08
N GLN A 244 -18.09 4.70 -28.76
CA GLN A 244 -19.34 3.98 -28.61
C GLN A 244 -19.02 2.48 -28.60
N ILE A 245 -18.62 1.98 -27.45
CA ILE A 245 -18.11 0.60 -27.30
C ILE A 245 -19.20 -0.46 -27.26
N SER A 246 -20.43 -0.08 -27.01
CA SER A 246 -21.60 -0.98 -27.03
C SER A 246 -22.86 -0.23 -27.38
N TYR A 247 -23.83 -0.98 -27.89
CA TYR A 247 -25.18 -0.51 -28.15
C TYR A 247 -26.17 -1.60 -27.78
N SER A 248 -27.29 -1.23 -27.17
CA SER A 248 -28.35 -2.17 -26.81
C SER A 248 -29.71 -1.49 -26.99
N ASP A 249 -30.64 -2.24 -27.57
CA ASP A 249 -32.02 -1.80 -27.76
C ASP A 249 -32.92 -2.99 -28.06
N ARG A 250 -34.24 -2.79 -28.04
CA ARG A 250 -35.22 -3.77 -28.49
C ARG A 250 -35.03 -4.06 -29.96
N ILE A 251 -35.14 -5.32 -30.35
CA ILE A 251 -34.82 -5.77 -31.69
C ILE A 251 -35.64 -5.05 -32.76
N SER A 252 -36.92 -4.73 -32.50
CA SER A 252 -37.75 -3.97 -33.42
C SER A 252 -37.21 -2.57 -33.74
N LEU A 253 -36.45 -1.98 -32.86
CA LEU A 253 -35.82 -0.68 -33.03
C LEU A 253 -34.47 -0.76 -33.74
N LEU A 254 -33.88 -1.95 -33.81
CA LEU A 254 -32.57 -2.20 -34.44
C LEU A 254 -32.73 -2.61 -35.92
N VAL A 255 -33.86 -3.17 -36.29
CA VAL A 255 -34.09 -3.68 -37.66
C VAL A 255 -33.78 -2.60 -38.69
N ASP A 256 -32.99 -2.98 -39.69
CA ASP A 256 -32.51 -2.20 -40.82
C ASP A 256 -31.69 -0.96 -40.51
N LYS A 257 -31.35 -0.69 -39.25
CA LYS A 257 -30.44 0.35 -38.89
C LYS A 257 -28.97 -0.10 -38.97
N ASN A 258 -28.11 0.77 -39.49
CA ASN A 258 -26.67 0.58 -39.42
C ASN A 258 -26.16 1.29 -38.16
N ILE A 259 -25.60 0.52 -37.24
CA ILE A 259 -25.15 1.03 -35.94
C ILE A 259 -23.64 0.93 -35.89
N PRO A 260 -22.94 2.09 -35.88
CA PRO A 260 -21.49 2.09 -35.75
C PRO A 260 -21.07 1.88 -34.29
N LEU A 261 -20.01 1.13 -34.10
CA LEU A 261 -19.31 0.98 -32.81
C LEU A 261 -17.84 1.42 -33.00
N LEU A 262 -17.32 2.07 -31.97
CA LEU A 262 -15.98 2.64 -32.01
C LEU A 262 -15.32 2.51 -30.63
N LYS A 263 -14.07 2.06 -30.63
CA LYS A 263 -13.26 1.97 -29.42
C LYS A 263 -11.90 2.53 -29.64
N ASN A 264 -11.43 3.32 -28.67
CA ASN A 264 -10.10 3.89 -28.64
C ASN A 264 -9.18 3.03 -27.77
N ASN A 265 -8.03 2.67 -28.29
CA ASN A 265 -7.02 1.89 -27.58
C ASN A 265 -5.72 2.72 -27.49
N TRP A 266 -5.17 2.81 -26.29
CA TRP A 266 -3.85 3.39 -26.09
C TRP A 266 -2.80 2.27 -26.11
N LEU A 267 -1.96 2.27 -27.16
CA LEU A 267 -0.91 1.29 -27.33
C LEU A 267 0.43 1.89 -26.94
N GLN A 268 1.05 1.33 -25.91
CA GLN A 268 2.43 1.71 -25.56
C GLN A 268 3.39 1.19 -26.63
N LYS A 269 4.23 2.10 -27.16
CA LYS A 269 5.25 1.84 -28.19
C LYS A 269 6.59 2.40 -27.77
N ALA A 270 7.66 1.87 -28.32
CA ALA A 270 9.01 2.40 -28.25
C ALA A 270 9.36 3.17 -29.54
N GLY A 271 10.45 3.94 -29.50
CA GLY A 271 10.93 4.67 -30.67
C GLY A 271 10.49 6.13 -30.73
N LEU A 272 10.01 6.72 -29.62
CA LEU A 272 9.62 8.14 -29.57
C LEU A 272 10.74 9.05 -30.01
N GLN A 273 11.98 8.81 -29.56
CA GLN A 273 13.15 9.60 -29.85
C GLN A 273 13.43 9.65 -31.35
N SER A 274 13.11 8.58 -32.07
CA SER A 274 13.24 8.53 -33.54
C SER A 274 12.16 9.33 -34.28
N LEU A 275 11.05 9.66 -33.63
CA LEU A 275 9.93 10.42 -34.22
C LEU A 275 10.06 11.93 -34.00
N LEU A 276 10.76 12.38 -32.98
CA LEU A 276 10.90 13.80 -32.62
C LEU A 276 12.08 14.49 -33.33
N GLY A 277 12.11 15.82 -33.23
CA GLY A 277 13.25 16.64 -33.62
C GLY A 277 14.45 16.45 -32.69
N THR A 278 15.66 16.80 -33.16
CA THR A 278 16.90 16.68 -32.39
C THR A 278 16.89 17.62 -31.16
N GLY A 279 17.52 17.20 -30.05
CA GLY A 279 17.59 18.01 -28.82
C GLY A 279 16.49 17.67 -27.81
N TYR A 280 15.80 16.56 -27.98
CA TYR A 280 14.82 16.03 -27.03
C TYR A 280 15.47 15.56 -25.73
N ASP A 281 14.66 15.58 -24.65
CA ASP A 281 14.93 14.90 -23.39
C ASP A 281 13.63 14.19 -22.94
N VAL A 282 13.46 12.96 -23.44
CA VAL A 282 12.24 12.15 -23.26
C VAL A 282 12.59 10.69 -23.06
N ARG A 283 11.71 9.92 -22.42
CA ARG A 283 11.74 8.46 -22.53
C ARG A 283 11.50 8.05 -23.98
N ASP A 284 12.10 6.93 -24.40
CA ASP A 284 11.87 6.39 -25.74
C ASP A 284 10.52 5.66 -25.90
N THR A 285 9.60 5.81 -24.95
CA THR A 285 8.26 5.19 -24.96
C THR A 285 7.17 6.23 -25.04
N PHE A 286 6.09 5.89 -25.74
CA PHE A 286 4.91 6.73 -25.89
C PHE A 286 3.64 5.88 -26.01
N ASN A 287 2.49 6.48 -25.76
CA ASN A 287 1.19 5.88 -25.97
C ASN A 287 0.59 6.42 -27.27
N LEU A 288 0.35 5.54 -28.26
CA LEU A 288 -0.29 5.90 -29.52
C LEU A 288 -1.78 5.56 -29.46
N LEU A 289 -2.63 6.52 -29.80
CA LEU A 289 -4.06 6.27 -29.96
C LEU A 289 -4.29 5.45 -31.25
N GLN A 290 -4.87 4.27 -31.08
CA GLN A 290 -5.38 3.46 -32.17
C GLN A 290 -6.89 3.31 -32.01
N THR A 291 -7.66 3.82 -32.97
CA THR A 291 -9.11 3.67 -33.00
C THR A 291 -9.49 2.45 -33.84
N VAL A 292 -10.25 1.54 -33.25
CA VAL A 292 -10.89 0.44 -33.97
C VAL A 292 -12.37 0.73 -34.13
N GLN A 293 -12.92 0.37 -35.28
CA GLN A 293 -14.32 0.63 -35.61
C GLN A 293 -14.93 -0.57 -36.34
N GLY A 294 -16.21 -0.76 -36.11
CA GLY A 294 -17.04 -1.74 -36.81
C GLY A 294 -18.48 -1.24 -36.85
N SER A 295 -19.30 -1.85 -37.66
CA SER A 295 -20.73 -1.57 -37.65
C SER A 295 -21.54 -2.86 -37.75
N PHE A 296 -22.76 -2.83 -37.24
CA PHE A 296 -23.66 -3.95 -37.44
C PHE A 296 -25.05 -3.48 -37.91
N LYS A 297 -25.76 -4.42 -38.57
CA LYS A 297 -27.12 -4.23 -39.03
C LYS A 297 -27.93 -5.45 -38.64
N VAL A 298 -29.14 -5.27 -38.10
CA VAL A 298 -30.08 -6.35 -37.86
C VAL A 298 -30.98 -6.48 -39.10
N ALA A 299 -30.98 -7.67 -39.73
CA ALA A 299 -31.85 -7.98 -40.83
C ALA A 299 -32.95 -8.93 -40.33
N TRP A 300 -34.22 -8.56 -40.50
CA TRP A 300 -35.33 -9.38 -40.06
C TRP A 300 -35.78 -10.29 -41.21
N GLN A 301 -35.61 -11.61 -41.04
CA GLN A 301 -35.99 -12.66 -42.01
C GLN A 301 -37.00 -13.65 -41.43
N ALA A 302 -37.37 -13.53 -40.15
CA ALA A 302 -38.35 -14.39 -39.52
C ALA A 302 -39.75 -14.14 -40.05
N ALA A 303 -40.56 -15.20 -40.18
CA ALA A 303 -41.96 -15.10 -40.60
C ALA A 303 -42.85 -14.39 -39.57
N LYS A 304 -42.54 -14.53 -38.26
CA LYS A 304 -43.24 -13.85 -37.16
C LYS A 304 -42.63 -12.44 -36.97
N ARG A 305 -43.45 -11.48 -36.56
CA ARG A 305 -42.98 -10.13 -36.25
C ARG A 305 -42.15 -10.12 -34.94
N PRO A 306 -41.29 -9.10 -34.69
CA PRO A 306 -40.53 -8.99 -33.45
C PRO A 306 -41.39 -9.12 -32.19
N GLN A 307 -42.57 -8.49 -32.18
CA GLN A 307 -43.53 -8.50 -31.07
C GLN A 307 -44.07 -9.89 -30.77
N GLU A 308 -44.29 -10.72 -31.81
CA GLU A 308 -44.76 -12.09 -31.68
C GLU A 308 -43.68 -13.02 -31.11
N LEU A 309 -42.44 -12.57 -31.10
CA LEU A 309 -41.29 -13.24 -30.48
C LEU A 309 -40.87 -12.58 -29.16
N GLY A 310 -41.73 -11.70 -28.56
CA GLY A 310 -41.49 -11.03 -27.31
C GLY A 310 -40.66 -9.75 -27.42
N ASN A 311 -40.25 -9.36 -28.63
CA ASN A 311 -39.45 -8.16 -28.91
C ASN A 311 -38.28 -7.96 -27.93
N PRO A 312 -37.42 -8.98 -27.73
CA PRO A 312 -36.39 -8.95 -26.73
C PRO A 312 -35.31 -7.88 -27.05
N GLU A 313 -34.58 -7.51 -26.04
CA GLU A 313 -33.40 -6.65 -26.16
C GLU A 313 -32.21 -7.46 -26.73
N MET A 314 -31.45 -6.85 -27.59
CA MET A 314 -30.18 -7.36 -28.11
C MET A 314 -29.08 -6.34 -27.82
N ARG A 315 -27.91 -6.82 -27.46
CA ARG A 315 -26.72 -5.99 -27.24
C ARG A 315 -25.61 -6.38 -28.22
N ALA A 316 -24.89 -5.36 -28.70
CA ALA A 316 -23.66 -5.54 -29.44
C ALA A 316 -22.53 -4.75 -28.77
N SER A 317 -21.31 -5.23 -28.84
CA SER A 317 -20.10 -4.54 -28.33
C SER A 317 -18.92 -4.75 -29.26
N ILE A 318 -17.92 -3.86 -29.18
CA ILE A 318 -16.68 -3.95 -29.94
C ILE A 318 -15.50 -4.19 -29.00
N THR A 319 -14.67 -5.17 -29.31
CA THR A 319 -13.46 -5.50 -28.56
C THR A 319 -12.30 -4.56 -28.89
N ALA A 320 -11.20 -4.67 -28.15
CA ALA A 320 -9.96 -3.92 -28.44
C ALA A 320 -9.33 -4.33 -29.79
N SER A 321 -9.58 -5.53 -30.28
CA SER A 321 -9.16 -5.99 -31.61
C SER A 321 -10.05 -5.52 -32.75
N GLY A 322 -11.20 -4.87 -32.46
CA GLY A 322 -12.19 -4.44 -33.47
C GLY A 322 -13.23 -5.52 -33.79
N GLU A 323 -13.22 -6.67 -33.11
CA GLU A 323 -14.21 -7.72 -33.29
C GLU A 323 -15.54 -7.34 -32.64
N LEU A 324 -16.65 -7.58 -33.35
CA LEU A 324 -17.99 -7.36 -32.83
C LEU A 324 -18.48 -8.61 -32.09
N GLN A 325 -18.95 -8.41 -30.87
CA GLN A 325 -19.57 -9.43 -30.03
C GLN A 325 -21.05 -9.11 -29.83
N PHE A 326 -21.90 -10.15 -29.93
CA PHE A 326 -23.34 -10.01 -29.84
C PHE A 326 -23.88 -10.83 -28.68
N ASP A 327 -24.68 -10.20 -27.84
CA ASP A 327 -25.53 -10.85 -26.84
C ASP A 327 -26.97 -10.87 -27.39
N ILE A 328 -27.31 -12.01 -27.96
CA ILE A 328 -28.62 -12.24 -28.60
C ILE A 328 -29.38 -13.23 -27.74
N PRO A 329 -30.59 -12.91 -27.33
CA PRO A 329 -31.43 -13.84 -26.53
C PRO A 329 -31.51 -15.21 -27.14
N GLY A 330 -31.30 -16.23 -26.32
CA GLY A 330 -31.32 -17.63 -26.75
C GLY A 330 -32.69 -18.14 -27.27
N THR A 331 -33.73 -17.32 -27.16
CA THR A 331 -35.03 -17.55 -27.73
C THR A 331 -35.11 -17.25 -29.23
N LEU A 332 -34.11 -16.52 -29.77
CA LEU A 332 -34.05 -16.14 -31.17
C LEU A 332 -33.13 -17.07 -31.97
N GLU A 333 -33.52 -17.36 -33.21
CA GLU A 333 -32.68 -18.00 -34.20
C GLU A 333 -32.06 -16.98 -35.11
N TYR A 334 -30.73 -17.01 -35.26
CA TYR A 334 -30.01 -16.01 -36.05
C TYR A 334 -28.84 -16.61 -36.83
N LYS A 335 -28.35 -15.84 -37.81
CA LYS A 335 -27.10 -16.09 -38.55
C LYS A 335 -26.28 -14.83 -38.60
N LEU A 336 -24.97 -14.93 -38.37
CA LEU A 336 -24.03 -13.86 -38.52
C LEU A 336 -23.36 -13.96 -39.91
N THR A 337 -23.29 -12.82 -40.59
CA THR A 337 -22.60 -12.72 -41.89
C THR A 337 -21.75 -11.45 -41.86
N ASN A 338 -20.43 -11.61 -42.04
CA ASN A 338 -19.52 -10.51 -42.10
C ASN A 338 -19.34 -10.06 -43.57
N LYS A 339 -19.56 -8.77 -43.82
CA LYS A 339 -19.37 -8.14 -45.13
C LYS A 339 -18.47 -6.92 -44.92
N GLN A 340 -17.21 -7.02 -45.35
CA GLN A 340 -16.22 -5.95 -45.14
C GLN A 340 -16.16 -5.50 -43.67
N ASN A 341 -16.49 -4.24 -43.37
CA ASN A 341 -16.48 -3.70 -41.98
C ASN A 341 -17.87 -3.70 -41.32
N GLN A 342 -18.82 -4.49 -41.86
CA GLN A 342 -20.19 -4.58 -41.33
C GLN A 342 -20.55 -6.04 -41.02
N THR A 343 -21.09 -6.29 -39.83
CA THR A 343 -21.68 -7.57 -39.48
C THR A 343 -23.20 -7.48 -39.62
N VAL A 344 -23.80 -8.39 -40.42
CA VAL A 344 -25.24 -8.52 -40.52
C VAL A 344 -25.70 -9.63 -39.58
N VAL A 345 -26.58 -9.29 -38.67
CA VAL A 345 -27.29 -10.22 -37.78
C VAL A 345 -28.64 -10.52 -38.37
N ALA A 346 -28.77 -11.61 -39.09
CA ALA A 346 -30.01 -12.04 -39.71
C ALA A 346 -30.84 -12.88 -38.72
N ILE A 347 -31.96 -12.32 -38.21
CA ILE A 347 -32.91 -13.05 -37.34
C ILE A 347 -33.84 -13.90 -38.23
N THR A 348 -33.73 -15.22 -38.12
CA THR A 348 -34.43 -16.18 -39.00
C THR A 348 -35.65 -16.82 -38.34
N GLY A 349 -35.81 -16.70 -37.04
CA GLY A 349 -36.92 -17.31 -36.30
C GLY A 349 -36.79 -17.05 -34.79
N GLY A 350 -37.57 -17.80 -34.03
CA GLY A 350 -37.49 -17.76 -32.56
C GLY A 350 -38.77 -18.23 -31.88
N ILE A 351 -38.70 -18.25 -30.58
CA ILE A 351 -39.80 -18.65 -29.67
C ILE A 351 -40.08 -17.47 -28.73
N HIS A 352 -41.38 -17.17 -28.53
CA HIS A 352 -41.77 -16.17 -27.52
C HIS A 352 -41.37 -16.70 -26.12
N PRO A 353 -40.66 -15.92 -25.29
CA PRO A 353 -40.18 -16.38 -23.98
C PRO A 353 -41.30 -16.95 -23.09
N GLU A 354 -42.47 -16.34 -23.08
CA GLU A 354 -43.61 -16.78 -22.28
C GLU A 354 -44.17 -18.17 -22.69
N ARG A 355 -43.74 -18.72 -23.81
CA ARG A 355 -44.13 -20.06 -24.21
C ARG A 355 -43.19 -21.16 -23.70
N LEU A 356 -41.99 -20.78 -23.25
CA LEU A 356 -41.05 -21.69 -22.63
C LEU A 356 -41.47 -22.03 -21.20
N GLU A 357 -40.97 -23.12 -20.67
CA GLU A 357 -41.18 -23.55 -19.28
C GLU A 357 -42.65 -23.72 -18.86
N ARG A 358 -43.55 -23.88 -19.81
CA ARG A 358 -45.00 -24.01 -19.57
C ARG A 358 -45.51 -25.45 -19.52
N PHE A 359 -44.70 -26.35 -18.98
CA PHE A 359 -45.14 -27.69 -18.69
C PHE A 359 -45.95 -27.72 -17.41
N LYS A 360 -47.08 -28.49 -17.46
CA LYS A 360 -47.90 -28.77 -16.29
C LYS A 360 -48.15 -30.25 -16.15
N PHE A 361 -48.25 -30.69 -14.91
CA PHE A 361 -48.75 -32.04 -14.59
C PHE A 361 -50.26 -32.08 -14.82
N LYS A 362 -50.71 -33.00 -15.68
CA LYS A 362 -52.11 -33.13 -15.96
C LYS A 362 -52.83 -34.09 -15.00
N GLY A 363 -52.10 -35.06 -14.46
CA GLY A 363 -52.63 -36.04 -13.55
C GLY A 363 -52.20 -37.48 -13.87
N PHE A 364 -52.56 -38.39 -13.00
CA PHE A 364 -52.34 -39.81 -13.19
C PHE A 364 -53.49 -40.40 -14.06
N ASP A 365 -53.12 -41.35 -14.93
CA ASP A 365 -54.12 -41.98 -15.89
C ASP A 365 -55.19 -42.82 -15.18
N ARG A 366 -54.82 -43.46 -14.04
CA ARG A 366 -55.74 -44.32 -13.26
C ARG A 366 -55.62 -44.02 -11.79
N PHE A 367 -56.69 -44.13 -11.06
CA PHE A 367 -56.74 -44.13 -9.62
C PHE A 367 -55.81 -45.21 -9.03
N ARG A 368 -55.01 -44.88 -8.09
CA ARG A 368 -54.01 -45.75 -7.44
C ARG A 368 -52.87 -46.26 -8.34
N ASP A 369 -52.70 -45.70 -9.54
CA ASP A 369 -51.60 -46.05 -10.43
C ASP A 369 -50.58 -44.92 -10.50
N ALA A 370 -49.49 -45.04 -9.72
CA ALA A 370 -48.40 -44.06 -9.68
C ALA A 370 -47.46 -44.12 -10.89
N ARG A 371 -47.56 -45.15 -11.76
CA ARG A 371 -46.62 -45.36 -12.88
C ARG A 371 -47.03 -44.64 -14.15
N ASN A 372 -48.32 -44.39 -14.33
CA ASN A 372 -48.86 -43.81 -15.54
C ASN A 372 -49.44 -42.42 -15.30
N PHE A 373 -48.83 -41.40 -15.88
CA PHE A 373 -49.26 -40.01 -15.75
C PHE A 373 -49.10 -39.23 -17.05
N ALA A 374 -49.66 -38.06 -17.08
CA ALA A 374 -49.57 -37.17 -18.23
C ALA A 374 -49.03 -35.79 -17.85
N LEU A 375 -48.21 -35.26 -18.74
CA LEU A 375 -47.75 -33.87 -18.73
C LEU A 375 -48.36 -33.13 -19.92
N VAL A 376 -48.60 -31.84 -19.80
CA VAL A 376 -49.07 -31.00 -20.90
C VAL A 376 -48.11 -29.86 -21.11
N ASP A 377 -47.62 -29.67 -22.34
CA ASP A 377 -46.90 -28.52 -22.79
C ASP A 377 -47.90 -27.43 -23.26
N GLU A 378 -48.22 -26.49 -22.37
CA GLU A 378 -49.11 -25.39 -22.74
C GLU A 378 -48.46 -24.46 -23.79
N GLY A 379 -47.14 -24.43 -23.87
CA GLY A 379 -46.37 -23.70 -24.88
C GLY A 379 -46.47 -24.29 -26.29
N LYS A 380 -46.81 -25.60 -26.40
CA LYS A 380 -46.89 -26.35 -27.67
C LYS A 380 -45.63 -26.26 -28.53
N LEU A 381 -44.45 -26.45 -27.91
CA LEU A 381 -43.17 -26.09 -28.51
C LEU A 381 -42.41 -27.22 -29.18
N LEU A 382 -42.80 -28.51 -29.00
CA LEU A 382 -41.97 -29.63 -29.49
C LEU A 382 -41.50 -29.46 -30.93
N GLY A 383 -42.35 -29.00 -31.83
CA GLY A 383 -41.99 -28.77 -33.24
C GLY A 383 -41.09 -27.58 -33.51
N GLU A 384 -40.98 -26.65 -32.58
CA GLU A 384 -40.16 -25.43 -32.66
C GLU A 384 -38.79 -25.58 -31.94
N LEU A 385 -38.66 -26.61 -31.08
CA LEU A 385 -37.41 -26.89 -30.35
C LEU A 385 -36.41 -27.66 -31.21
N LYS A 386 -35.15 -27.63 -30.84
CA LYS A 386 -34.09 -28.53 -31.30
C LYS A 386 -34.20 -29.88 -30.60
N ALA A 387 -34.43 -29.85 -29.30
CA ALA A 387 -34.56 -31.03 -28.45
C ALA A 387 -35.39 -30.71 -27.20
N LEU A 388 -36.03 -31.75 -26.66
CA LEU A 388 -36.70 -31.74 -25.38
C LEU A 388 -36.24 -32.97 -24.59
N LYS A 389 -35.91 -32.80 -23.31
CA LYS A 389 -35.59 -33.91 -22.42
C LYS A 389 -36.47 -33.83 -21.19
N ILE A 390 -37.17 -34.92 -20.89
CA ILE A 390 -37.94 -35.08 -19.66
C ILE A 390 -37.18 -36.08 -18.79
N THR A 391 -36.80 -35.65 -17.59
CA THR A 391 -36.10 -36.50 -16.60
C THR A 391 -37.02 -36.67 -15.40
N ILE A 392 -37.25 -37.87 -14.98
CA ILE A 392 -38.11 -38.23 -13.84
C ILE A 392 -37.25 -38.97 -12.83
N SER A 393 -37.08 -38.37 -11.66
CA SER A 393 -36.37 -38.95 -10.52
C SER A 393 -37.38 -39.27 -9.41
N LEU A 394 -37.29 -40.49 -8.85
CA LEU A 394 -38.07 -40.90 -7.69
C LEU A 394 -37.24 -40.79 -6.44
N TYR A 395 -37.79 -40.14 -5.41
CA TYR A 395 -37.22 -40.03 -4.09
C TYR A 395 -38.09 -40.70 -3.04
N GLN A 396 -37.44 -41.28 -2.03
CA GLN A 396 -38.08 -41.83 -0.84
C GLN A 396 -37.19 -41.50 0.36
N ASN A 397 -37.76 -40.87 1.38
CA ASN A 397 -37.02 -40.39 2.54
C ASN A 397 -35.79 -39.51 2.14
N ASP A 398 -36.02 -38.52 1.29
CA ASP A 398 -35.02 -37.59 0.74
C ASP A 398 -33.86 -38.25 -0.03
N SER A 399 -33.93 -39.54 -0.28
CA SER A 399 -32.93 -40.29 -1.03
C SER A 399 -33.41 -40.62 -2.42
N LYS A 400 -32.69 -40.26 -3.46
CA LYS A 400 -32.97 -40.63 -4.85
C LYS A 400 -32.85 -42.15 -5.02
N LYS A 401 -33.89 -42.79 -5.44
CA LYS A 401 -34.00 -44.25 -5.61
C LYS A 401 -33.84 -44.70 -7.05
N SER A 402 -34.45 -43.96 -7.98
CA SER A 402 -34.42 -44.31 -9.40
C SER A 402 -34.54 -43.04 -10.26
N GLU A 403 -34.14 -43.16 -11.51
CA GLU A 403 -34.24 -42.08 -12.50
C GLU A 403 -34.47 -42.68 -13.89
N ILE A 404 -35.27 -41.99 -14.70
CA ILE A 404 -35.42 -42.24 -16.11
C ILE A 404 -35.41 -40.92 -16.88
N SER A 405 -34.81 -40.94 -18.07
CA SER A 405 -34.78 -39.78 -18.97
C SER A 405 -35.35 -40.14 -20.33
N TYR A 406 -36.15 -39.25 -20.84
CA TYR A 406 -36.77 -39.36 -22.16
C TYR A 406 -36.23 -38.20 -23.04
N PRO A 407 -35.17 -38.44 -23.84
CA PRO A 407 -34.74 -37.48 -24.84
C PRO A 407 -35.68 -37.50 -26.04
N LEU A 408 -36.21 -36.35 -26.42
CA LEU A 408 -37.13 -36.21 -27.54
C LEU A 408 -36.59 -35.29 -28.62
N THR A 409 -36.84 -35.69 -29.85
CA THR A 409 -36.69 -34.81 -31.02
C THR A 409 -38.08 -34.40 -31.51
N PRO A 410 -38.21 -33.36 -32.35
CA PRO A 410 -39.49 -32.92 -32.91
C PRO A 410 -40.28 -34.00 -33.69
N LYS A 411 -39.59 -35.05 -34.12
CA LYS A 411 -40.18 -36.11 -34.93
C LYS A 411 -40.01 -37.48 -34.25
N PRO A 412 -41.02 -38.36 -34.33
CA PRO A 412 -40.90 -39.74 -33.85
C PRO A 412 -39.80 -40.52 -34.62
N PRO A 413 -39.30 -41.67 -34.10
CA PRO A 413 -39.84 -42.38 -32.94
C PRO A 413 -39.49 -41.74 -31.61
N TYR A 414 -40.42 -41.80 -30.64
CA TYR A 414 -40.20 -41.36 -29.28
C TYR A 414 -39.66 -42.51 -28.41
N PRO A 415 -38.97 -42.19 -27.28
CA PRO A 415 -38.47 -43.23 -26.37
C PRO A 415 -39.57 -44.16 -25.87
N GLU A 416 -39.23 -45.42 -25.63
CA GLU A 416 -40.12 -46.39 -24.99
C GLU A 416 -40.60 -45.83 -23.61
N GLY A 417 -41.85 -46.05 -23.28
CA GLY A 417 -42.49 -45.51 -22.08
C GLY A 417 -42.99 -44.07 -22.23
N LEU A 418 -42.81 -43.43 -23.40
CA LEU A 418 -43.35 -42.09 -23.65
C LEU A 418 -44.18 -42.06 -24.95
N SER A 419 -45.41 -41.59 -24.84
CA SER A 419 -46.26 -41.32 -25.98
C SER A 419 -46.59 -39.82 -26.06
N VAL A 420 -46.46 -39.22 -27.25
CA VAL A 420 -46.78 -37.83 -27.50
C VAL A 420 -47.93 -37.63 -28.46
N TRP A 421 -48.93 -36.88 -28.04
CA TRP A 421 -50.16 -36.60 -28.80
C TRP A 421 -50.39 -35.06 -28.78
N GLY A 422 -49.89 -34.40 -29.80
CA GLY A 422 -49.92 -32.94 -29.83
C GLY A 422 -49.05 -32.33 -28.73
N ASN A 423 -49.68 -31.72 -27.74
CA ASN A 423 -49.00 -31.15 -26.58
C ASN A 423 -49.12 -31.98 -25.29
N LEU A 424 -49.70 -33.21 -25.42
CA LEU A 424 -49.86 -34.14 -24.31
C LEU A 424 -48.76 -35.19 -24.34
N TYR A 425 -48.07 -35.39 -23.24
CA TYR A 425 -46.99 -36.36 -23.04
C TYR A 425 -47.47 -37.38 -22.01
N LYS A 426 -47.74 -38.58 -22.44
CA LYS A 426 -48.10 -39.67 -21.55
C LYS A 426 -46.90 -40.49 -21.22
N VAL A 427 -46.59 -40.56 -19.93
CA VAL A 427 -45.45 -41.25 -19.36
C VAL A 427 -45.93 -42.57 -18.76
N ASN A 428 -45.24 -43.65 -19.13
CA ASN A 428 -45.35 -44.95 -18.49
C ASN A 428 -43.96 -45.33 -17.96
N LEU A 429 -43.76 -45.34 -16.62
CA LEU A 429 -42.51 -45.63 -15.97
C LEU A 429 -42.10 -47.12 -16.10
N GLY A 430 -43.03 -48.00 -16.52
CA GLY A 430 -42.80 -49.45 -16.58
C GLY A 430 -42.43 -50.04 -15.22
N ASP A 431 -41.73 -51.18 -15.23
CA ASP A 431 -41.39 -51.94 -14.02
C ASP A 431 -40.12 -51.38 -13.33
N ARG A 432 -39.46 -50.38 -13.92
CA ARG A 432 -38.18 -49.81 -13.41
C ARG A 432 -38.30 -49.24 -12.01
N PHE A 433 -39.50 -48.76 -11.63
CA PHE A 433 -39.74 -48.13 -10.32
C PHE A 433 -40.48 -49.07 -9.34
N ASP A 434 -40.88 -50.30 -9.75
CA ASP A 434 -41.74 -51.18 -8.95
C ASP A 434 -41.19 -51.55 -7.57
N SER A 435 -39.90 -51.72 -7.44
CA SER A 435 -39.28 -51.98 -6.14
C SER A 435 -39.49 -50.88 -5.11
N TRP A 436 -39.80 -49.65 -5.56
CA TRP A 436 -39.95 -48.45 -4.71
C TRP A 436 -41.40 -47.96 -4.62
N LEU A 437 -42.28 -48.45 -5.53
CA LEU A 437 -43.70 -48.07 -5.57
C LEU A 437 -44.57 -49.10 -4.80
N GLN A 438 -44.22 -49.32 -3.53
CA GLN A 438 -44.95 -50.24 -2.66
C GLN A 438 -46.21 -49.56 -2.09
N PRO A 439 -47.35 -50.25 -1.99
CA PRO A 439 -48.57 -49.67 -1.40
C PRO A 439 -48.38 -49.09 -0.02
N GLY A 440 -48.87 -47.85 0.23
CA GLY A 440 -48.76 -47.13 1.49
C GLY A 440 -47.51 -46.34 1.68
N GLU A 441 -46.49 -46.51 0.85
CA GLU A 441 -45.23 -45.78 0.96
C GLU A 441 -45.34 -44.35 0.40
N PRO A 442 -44.82 -43.35 1.11
CA PRO A 442 -44.71 -42.00 0.59
C PRO A 442 -43.51 -41.89 -0.37
N VAL A 443 -43.75 -41.37 -1.55
CA VAL A 443 -42.72 -41.13 -2.57
C VAL A 443 -42.87 -39.74 -3.15
N GLU A 444 -41.78 -39.24 -3.71
CA GLU A 444 -41.73 -37.97 -4.38
C GLU A 444 -41.19 -38.15 -5.80
N TYR A 445 -41.90 -37.61 -6.79
CA TYR A 445 -41.37 -37.42 -8.12
C TYR A 445 -40.84 -36.04 -8.31
N LEU A 446 -39.60 -35.98 -8.77
CA LEU A 446 -38.96 -34.78 -9.31
C LEU A 446 -38.93 -34.90 -10.82
N ILE A 447 -39.69 -34.07 -11.53
CA ILE A 447 -39.77 -34.06 -12.98
C ILE A 447 -39.09 -32.81 -13.50
N GLU A 448 -37.95 -32.96 -14.19
CA GLU A 448 -37.20 -31.88 -14.82
C GLU A 448 -37.39 -31.92 -16.34
N ILE A 449 -37.64 -30.76 -16.92
CA ILE A 449 -37.93 -30.63 -18.35
C ILE A 449 -36.93 -29.61 -18.93
N ALA A 450 -36.02 -30.09 -19.77
CA ALA A 450 -35.05 -29.28 -20.46
C ALA A 450 -35.48 -29.06 -21.91
N GLN A 451 -35.79 -27.83 -22.27
CA GLN A 451 -36.21 -27.38 -23.59
C GLN A 451 -35.03 -26.69 -24.28
N THR A 452 -34.45 -27.33 -25.30
CA THR A 452 -33.34 -26.75 -26.08
C THR A 452 -33.88 -26.09 -27.35
N THR A 453 -33.66 -24.79 -27.46
CA THR A 453 -34.04 -24.00 -28.64
C THR A 453 -33.15 -24.38 -29.85
N ARG A 454 -33.51 -23.98 -31.05
CA ARG A 454 -32.67 -24.19 -32.24
C ARG A 454 -31.39 -23.37 -32.23
N SER A 455 -31.34 -22.27 -31.47
CA SER A 455 -30.09 -21.53 -31.19
C SER A 455 -29.12 -22.31 -30.30
N GLY A 456 -29.59 -23.35 -29.59
CA GLY A 456 -28.80 -24.19 -28.70
C GLY A 456 -28.91 -23.83 -27.21
N THR A 457 -29.67 -22.81 -26.87
CA THR A 457 -29.91 -22.45 -25.47
C THR A 457 -30.91 -23.39 -24.82
N THR A 458 -30.61 -23.88 -23.62
CA THR A 458 -31.49 -24.77 -22.87
C THR A 458 -32.16 -24.03 -21.73
N TYR A 459 -33.47 -24.18 -21.66
CA TYR A 459 -34.32 -23.68 -20.58
C TYR A 459 -34.80 -24.88 -19.78
N THR A 460 -34.77 -24.80 -18.46
CA THR A 460 -35.12 -25.89 -17.56
C THR A 460 -36.23 -25.45 -16.62
N SER A 461 -37.31 -26.22 -16.61
CA SER A 461 -38.38 -26.09 -15.61
C SER A 461 -38.54 -27.41 -14.87
N GLY A 462 -39.11 -27.36 -13.69
CA GLY A 462 -39.32 -28.56 -12.90
C GLY A 462 -40.64 -28.58 -12.16
N MET A 463 -41.02 -29.77 -11.73
CA MET A 463 -42.16 -29.96 -10.85
C MET A 463 -41.90 -31.10 -9.87
N LYS A 464 -42.42 -30.93 -8.67
CA LYS A 464 -42.32 -31.86 -7.55
C LYS A 464 -43.69 -32.38 -7.19
N ILE A 465 -43.86 -33.69 -7.13
CA ILE A 465 -45.11 -34.33 -6.83
C ILE A 465 -44.93 -35.28 -5.67
N ASN A 466 -45.56 -34.97 -4.53
CA ASN A 466 -45.57 -35.84 -3.37
C ASN A 466 -46.86 -36.71 -3.39
N LEU A 467 -46.70 -37.99 -3.18
CA LEU A 467 -47.84 -38.92 -3.21
C LEU A 467 -47.61 -40.10 -2.22
N VAL A 468 -48.71 -40.78 -1.88
CA VAL A 468 -48.67 -42.09 -1.22
C VAL A 468 -49.18 -43.10 -2.23
N VAL A 469 -48.40 -44.17 -2.48
CA VAL A 469 -48.55 -45.03 -3.67
C VAL A 469 -49.94 -45.59 -3.88
N ASP A 470 -50.62 -46.07 -2.89
CA ASP A 470 -52.00 -46.65 -3.02
C ASP A 470 -53.13 -45.63 -2.80
N LYS A 471 -52.76 -44.34 -2.55
CA LYS A 471 -53.68 -43.22 -2.34
C LYS A 471 -53.59 -42.14 -3.42
N VAL A 472 -53.03 -42.51 -4.57
CA VAL A 472 -52.88 -41.56 -5.68
C VAL A 472 -54.25 -41.09 -6.16
N THR A 473 -54.44 -39.78 -6.17
CA THR A 473 -55.60 -39.12 -6.75
C THR A 473 -55.30 -38.60 -8.15
N PRO A 474 -56.30 -38.47 -9.04
CA PRO A 474 -56.11 -37.95 -10.39
C PRO A 474 -55.45 -36.53 -10.39
N SER A 475 -55.64 -35.74 -9.34
CA SER A 475 -55.13 -34.36 -9.24
C SER A 475 -54.34 -34.19 -7.92
N PRO A 476 -53.09 -34.64 -7.85
CA PRO A 476 -52.25 -34.44 -6.67
C PRO A 476 -51.81 -32.98 -6.55
N ASN A 477 -51.33 -32.62 -5.37
CA ASN A 477 -50.71 -31.32 -5.17
C ASN A 477 -49.35 -31.30 -5.90
N VAL A 478 -49.14 -30.32 -6.78
CA VAL A 478 -47.93 -30.17 -7.58
C VAL A 478 -47.27 -28.84 -7.27
N GLN A 479 -46.01 -28.88 -6.94
CA GLN A 479 -45.14 -27.69 -6.81
C GLN A 479 -44.33 -27.52 -8.10
N TYR A 480 -44.34 -26.31 -8.66
CA TYR A 480 -43.55 -25.94 -9.85
C TYR A 480 -42.36 -25.06 -9.43
N TYR A 481 -41.21 -25.20 -10.08
CA TYR A 481 -40.00 -24.42 -9.85
C TYR A 481 -39.19 -24.20 -11.15
#